data_31aa5272361e6a26f3a5342f23827ee9
#
_entry.id   31aa5272361e6a26f3a5342f23827ee9
#
_cell.length_a   1.000
_cell.length_b   1.000
_cell.length_c   1.000
_cell.angle_alpha   90.00
_cell.angle_beta   90.00
_cell.angle_gamma   90.00
#
_symmetry.space_group_name_H-M   'P 1'
#
loop_
_entity.id
_entity.type
_entity.pdbx_description
1 polymer ?
#
loop_
_entity_poly.entity_id
_entity_poly.type
_entity_poly.pdbx_seq_one_letter_code
_entity_poly.pdbx_strand_id
1 'polypeptide(L)'
;MINLPYSLVIEATAEPDYFGFYSPDPEGFTGIGHSIEHCIYQARNGMKEFVEELQANKLVVPTINKRANIVIQDAEELAGV
;
A
#
# COMPACT_ATOMS: atom_id res chain seq x y z
N MET A 1 -9.20 13.76 -2.05
CA MET A 1 -9.84 12.51 -1.64
C MET A 1 -8.98 11.32 -2.04
N ILE A 2 -8.77 10.42 -1.11
CA ILE A 2 -8.00 9.22 -1.38
C ILE A 2 -8.90 8.21 -2.09
N ASN A 3 -8.44 7.72 -3.22
CA ASN A 3 -9.22 6.82 -4.06
C ASN A 3 -8.63 5.42 -4.03
N LEU A 4 -8.46 4.89 -2.83
CA LEU A 4 -7.93 3.56 -2.59
C LEU A 4 -8.95 2.71 -1.85
N PRO A 5 -9.08 1.42 -2.18
CA PRO A 5 -10.00 0.55 -1.47
C PRO A 5 -9.51 0.14 -0.07
N TYR A 6 -8.21 0.29 0.19
CA TYR A 6 -7.61 -0.07 1.47
C TYR A 6 -6.60 0.98 1.88
N SER A 7 -6.36 1.07 3.18
CA SER A 7 -5.36 2.00 3.71
C SER A 7 -3.95 1.59 3.27
N LEU A 8 -3.05 2.54 3.22
CA LEU A 8 -1.69 2.36 2.74
C LEU A 8 -0.71 2.99 3.71
N VAL A 9 0.37 2.29 4.00
CA VAL A 9 1.49 2.83 4.76
C VAL A 9 2.68 2.91 3.81
N ILE A 10 3.25 4.10 3.68
CA ILE A 10 4.43 4.34 2.86
C ILE A 10 5.60 4.60 3.79
N GLU A 11 6.67 3.85 3.59
CA GLU A 11 7.86 3.95 4.43
C GLU A 11 9.03 4.53 3.64
N ALA A 12 9.51 5.68 4.11
CA ALA A 12 10.68 6.30 3.54
C ALA A 12 11.94 5.57 4.03
N THR A 13 12.92 5.42 3.15
CA THR A 13 14.18 4.78 3.49
C THR A 13 15.30 5.81 3.45
N ALA A 14 16.52 5.38 3.76
CA ALA A 14 17.69 6.24 3.68
C ALA A 14 17.98 6.68 2.24
N GLU A 15 17.49 5.93 1.26
CA GLU A 15 17.64 6.27 -0.14
C GLU A 15 16.53 7.23 -0.57
N PRO A 16 16.83 8.40 -1.12
CA PRO A 16 15.80 9.40 -1.41
C PRO A 16 14.80 8.99 -2.50
N ASP A 17 15.15 8.02 -3.33
CA ASP A 17 14.28 7.53 -4.40
C ASP A 17 13.84 6.10 -4.19
N TYR A 18 13.81 5.64 -2.95
CA TYR A 18 13.39 4.29 -2.62
C TYR A 18 12.40 4.33 -1.46
N PHE A 19 11.19 3.90 -1.72
CA PHE A 19 10.11 3.84 -0.73
C PHE A 19 9.48 2.47 -0.75
N GLY A 20 9.19 1.95 0.44
CA GLY A 20 8.39 0.74 0.54
C GLY A 20 6.95 1.11 0.86
N PHE A 21 6.02 0.22 0.55
CA PHE A 21 4.65 0.42 0.99
C PHE A 21 3.97 -0.91 1.28
N TYR A 22 2.97 -0.85 2.14
CA TYR A 22 2.17 -2.03 2.44
C TYR A 22 0.78 -1.57 2.91
N SER A 23 -0.16 -2.48 2.88
CA SER A 23 -1.47 -2.24 3.47
C SER A 23 -1.55 -2.97 4.80
N PRO A 24 -1.96 -2.28 5.88
CA PRO A 24 -2.14 -2.97 7.16
C PRO A 24 -3.32 -3.95 7.13
N ASP A 25 -4.24 -3.76 6.20
CA ASP A 25 -5.40 -4.61 6.05
C ASP A 25 -5.91 -4.48 4.61
N PRO A 26 -5.78 -5.48 3.74
CA PRO A 26 -5.36 -6.86 4.05
C PRO A 26 -3.84 -7.01 4.13
N GLU A 27 -3.41 -7.95 4.95
CA GLU A 27 -2.01 -8.29 5.04
C GLU A 27 -1.51 -8.92 3.75
N GLY A 28 -0.21 -8.76 3.51
CA GLY A 28 0.44 -9.36 2.35
C GLY A 28 0.50 -8.49 1.13
N PHE A 29 -0.22 -7.38 1.11
CA PHE A 29 -0.12 -6.43 0.01
C PHE A 29 1.06 -5.48 0.28
N THR A 30 2.08 -5.56 -0.54
CA THR A 30 3.31 -4.79 -0.35
C THR A 30 3.93 -4.46 -1.71
N GLY A 31 4.81 -3.47 -1.73
CA GLY A 31 5.51 -3.09 -2.94
C GLY A 31 6.56 -2.02 -2.68
N ILE A 32 7.13 -1.51 -3.76
CA ILE A 32 8.12 -0.44 -3.69
C ILE A 32 7.81 0.62 -4.74
N GLY A 33 8.32 1.83 -4.51
CA GLY A 33 8.20 2.92 -5.46
C GLY A 33 9.37 3.88 -5.30
N HIS A 34 9.50 4.80 -6.26
CA HIS A 34 10.62 5.75 -6.29
C HIS A 34 10.26 7.12 -5.69
N SER A 35 9.00 7.32 -5.39
CA SER A 35 8.51 8.53 -4.75
C SER A 35 7.19 8.21 -4.05
N ILE A 36 6.71 9.13 -3.24
CA ILE A 36 5.42 8.94 -2.56
C ILE A 36 4.31 8.82 -3.59
N GLU A 37 4.31 9.68 -4.61
CA GLU A 37 3.30 9.62 -5.66
C GLU A 37 3.38 8.31 -6.45
N HIS A 38 4.58 7.83 -6.71
CA HIS A 38 4.78 6.57 -7.40
C HIS A 38 4.24 5.40 -6.57
N CYS A 39 4.48 5.44 -5.25
CA CYS A 39 3.92 4.42 -4.35
C CYS A 39 2.39 4.39 -4.41
N ILE A 40 1.77 5.56 -4.40
CA ILE A 40 0.30 5.66 -4.46
C ILE A 40 -0.21 5.11 -5.79
N TYR A 41 0.46 5.44 -6.88
CA TYR A 41 0.09 4.95 -8.20
C TYR A 41 0.20 3.43 -8.27
N GLN A 42 1.32 2.88 -7.82
CA GLN A 42 1.55 1.44 -7.81
C GLN A 42 0.56 0.73 -6.90
N ALA A 43 0.29 1.29 -5.74
CA ALA A 43 -0.65 0.70 -4.80
C ALA A 43 -2.07 0.68 -5.37
N ARG A 44 -2.49 1.75 -6.02
CA ARG A 44 -3.83 1.81 -6.62
C ARG A 44 -4.00 0.72 -7.65
N ASN A 45 -3.05 0.59 -8.55
CA ASN A 45 -3.10 -0.43 -9.59
C ASN A 45 -3.00 -1.84 -8.99
N GLY A 46 -2.10 -2.02 -8.02
CA GLY A 46 -1.93 -3.31 -7.37
C GLY A 46 -3.14 -3.75 -6.58
N MET A 47 -3.78 -2.82 -5.88
CA MET A 47 -5.00 -3.14 -5.14
C MET A 47 -6.15 -3.54 -6.07
N LYS A 48 -6.25 -2.86 -7.21
CA LYS A 48 -7.26 -3.20 -8.21
C LYS A 48 -7.04 -4.61 -8.74
N GLU A 49 -5.80 -4.93 -9.11
CA GLU A 49 -5.45 -6.26 -9.60
C GLU A 49 -5.67 -7.33 -8.53
N PHE A 50 -5.34 -7.00 -7.29
CA PHE A 50 -5.51 -7.90 -6.15
C PHE A 50 -6.99 -8.29 -5.98
N VAL A 51 -7.88 -7.31 -6.02
CA VAL A 51 -9.31 -7.56 -5.91
C VAL A 51 -9.82 -8.36 -7.11
N GLU A 52 -9.40 -7.98 -8.31
CA GLU A 52 -9.82 -8.67 -9.53
C GLU A 52 -9.37 -10.12 -9.54
N GLU A 53 -8.16 -10.39 -9.07
CA GLU A 53 -7.64 -11.74 -9.01
C GLU A 53 -8.40 -12.60 -8.00
N LEU A 54 -8.70 -12.04 -6.85
CA LEU A 54 -9.52 -12.76 -5.87
C LEU A 54 -10.90 -13.10 -6.42
N GLN A 55 -11.52 -12.14 -7.10
CA GLN A 55 -12.83 -12.37 -7.70
C GLN A 55 -12.76 -13.42 -8.80
N ALA A 56 -11.73 -13.40 -9.64
CA ALA A 56 -11.55 -14.37 -10.70
C ALA A 56 -11.38 -15.79 -10.15
N ASN A 57 -10.77 -15.92 -8.99
CA ASN A 57 -10.56 -17.21 -8.34
C ASN A 57 -11.66 -17.58 -7.36
N LYS A 58 -12.72 -16.76 -7.31
CA LYS A 58 -13.87 -16.96 -6.42
C LYS A 58 -13.47 -17.02 -4.94
N LEU A 59 -12.44 -16.26 -4.58
CA LEU A 59 -11.98 -16.12 -3.22
C LEU A 59 -12.66 -14.92 -2.56
N VAL A 60 -12.64 -14.90 -1.23
CA VAL A 60 -13.26 -13.81 -0.49
C VAL A 60 -12.42 -12.54 -0.66
N VAL A 61 -13.07 -11.45 -1.08
CA VAL A 61 -12.43 -10.16 -1.19
C VAL A 61 -12.52 -9.45 0.17
N PRO A 62 -11.40 -8.96 0.72
CA PRO A 62 -11.46 -8.21 1.97
C PRO A 62 -12.37 -6.99 1.84
N THR A 63 -13.07 -6.67 2.91
CA THR A 63 -14.01 -5.56 2.93
C THR A 63 -13.29 -4.26 2.58
N ILE A 64 -13.83 -3.53 1.61
CA ILE A 64 -13.28 -2.25 1.21
C ILE A 64 -13.44 -1.24 2.33
N ASN A 65 -12.35 -0.55 2.64
CA ASN A 65 -12.33 0.44 3.70
C ASN A 65 -12.75 1.81 3.14
N LYS A 66 -13.96 2.23 3.45
CA LYS A 66 -14.47 3.52 2.97
C LYS A 66 -13.76 4.72 3.61
N ARG A 67 -12.99 4.47 4.65
CA ARG A 67 -12.20 5.49 5.32
C ARG A 67 -10.72 5.21 5.20
N ALA A 68 -10.33 4.62 4.07
CA ALA A 68 -8.93 4.34 3.80
C ALA A 68 -8.12 5.63 3.88
N ASN A 69 -6.93 5.54 4.45
CA ASN A 69 -6.02 6.67 4.53
C ASN A 69 -4.62 6.25 4.16
N ILE A 70 -3.76 7.25 3.97
CA ILE A 70 -2.35 7.03 3.66
C ILE A 70 -1.54 7.57 4.82
N VAL A 71 -0.68 6.72 5.36
CA VAL A 71 0.26 7.08 6.42
C VAL A 71 1.65 7.04 5.83
N ILE A 72 2.43 8.08 6.06
CA ILE A 72 3.81 8.15 5.61
C ILE A 72 4.69 8.16 6.85
N GLN A 73 5.64 7.24 6.90
CA GLN A 73 6.53 7.13 8.05
C GLN A 73 7.94 6.78 7.60
N ASP A 74 8.86 6.89 8.50
CA ASP A 74 10.26 6.62 8.26
C ASP A 74 10.58 5.19 8.68
N ALA A 75 10.97 4.35 7.73
CA ALA A 75 11.30 2.95 8.01
C ALA A 75 12.53 2.83 8.92
N GLU A 76 13.49 3.73 8.73
CA GLU A 76 14.73 3.72 9.50
C GLU A 76 14.49 3.88 11.00
N GLU A 77 13.52 4.69 11.34
CA GLU A 77 13.19 4.99 12.70
C GLU A 77 12.83 3.74 13.49
N LEU A 78 12.17 2.82 12.84
CA LEU A 78 11.74 1.58 13.48
C LEU A 78 12.90 0.63 13.71
N ALA A 79 13.86 0.63 12.80
CA ALA A 79 15.00 -0.26 12.87
C ALA A 79 16.12 0.29 13.75
N GLY A 80 16.22 1.59 13.85
CA GLY A 80 17.29 2.26 14.52
C GLY A 80 17.14 2.41 16.05
N VAL A 81 16.05 1.98 16.55
CA VAL A 81 15.77 2.17 17.98
C VAL A 81 16.36 1.07 18.82
#